data_fb76752ce3f15d08b41db5fef2bb5856
#
_entry.id   fb76752ce3f15d08b41db5fef2bb5856
#
_cell.length_a   1.000
_cell.length_b   1.000
_cell.length_c   1.000
_cell.angle_alpha   90.00
_cell.angle_beta   90.00
_cell.angle_gamma   90.00
#
_symmetry.space_group_name_H-M   'P 1'
#
loop_
_entity.id
_entity.type
_entity.pdbx_description
1 polymer ?
#
loop_
_entity_poly.entity_id
_entity_poly.type
_entity_poly.pdbx_seq_one_letter_code
_entity_poly.pdbx_strand_id
1 'polypeptide(L)'
;MAATASQAHASSAGATCLRNTTTRGGGDDDAFFPCDDDDDEMDGRDYLTSVLSDDHVPQELRAYYESFRELRDQRLWYQLTLQVESFLRHPASQERPRHIDLYEHFIRTFARHINHLVLASMGVIVSRQYEHAADALAFLQRLATETDQPETQDAHVLLSMEAAHFQLLLGDLSSTRAAMDRCAKLLDSFDAVEPVVHASFYRVCGNYHKAKAEYADYYRNYFLFLACIHVDAEMSKAEQVQCAHDLSISALLGDTIYNFGELLLHPILASLQGSEYAWLADLLFAFNAGDMGRFEALLPRLASEPMLQAHVPFLRQKLCLMALIESLFHRSMYDRT
;
A
#
# COMPACT_ATOMS: atom_id res chain seq x y z
N MET A 1 -4.84 35.78 -50.34
CA MET A 1 -3.73 36.77 -50.34
C MET A 1 -2.72 36.15 -49.37
N ALA A 2 -1.78 35.43 -49.91
CA ALA A 2 -0.45 35.84 -50.38
C ALA A 2 0.42 36.24 -49.20
N ALA A 3 1.32 35.41 -48.84
CA ALA A 3 2.76 35.25 -49.18
C ALA A 3 3.60 36.03 -48.16
N THR A 4 4.75 35.64 -47.67
CA THR A 4 5.98 34.98 -48.11
C THR A 4 6.88 34.84 -46.89
N ALA A 5 7.46 33.74 -46.57
CA ALA A 5 8.81 33.25 -46.83
C ALA A 5 9.96 34.25 -46.58
N SER A 6 10.89 33.93 -45.67
CA SER A 6 12.32 34.10 -45.93
C SER A 6 13.19 33.25 -44.99
N GLN A 7 14.05 32.49 -45.64
CA GLN A 7 15.21 31.72 -45.14
C GLN A 7 16.42 32.63 -44.90
N ALA A 8 17.37 32.18 -44.08
CA ALA A 8 18.83 32.21 -44.34
C ALA A 8 19.51 31.53 -43.11
N HIS A 9 20.20 30.37 -43.27
CA HIS A 9 21.62 30.18 -43.64
C HIS A 9 22.59 30.84 -42.61
N ALA A 10 23.60 30.25 -42.09
CA ALA A 10 24.35 29.03 -42.35
C ALA A 10 25.48 28.87 -41.32
N SER A 11 25.96 27.65 -41.12
CA SER A 11 27.37 27.24 -41.23
C SER A 11 28.25 27.48 -39.97
N SER A 12 29.11 26.67 -39.48
CA SER A 12 29.79 25.44 -39.92
C SER A 12 30.91 25.10 -38.89
N ALA A 13 31.35 23.90 -38.96
CA ALA A 13 32.63 23.29 -38.59
C ALA A 13 32.79 22.97 -37.08
N GLY A 14 33.00 21.77 -36.60
CA GLY A 14 33.71 20.64 -37.21
C GLY A 14 34.93 20.34 -36.36
N ALA A 15 34.92 19.18 -35.66
CA ALA A 15 36.17 18.45 -35.41
C ALA A 15 35.86 17.03 -34.90
N THR A 16 36.06 16.10 -35.79
CA THR A 16 36.16 14.67 -35.59
C THR A 16 37.33 14.35 -34.67
N CYS A 17 37.12 13.51 -33.69
CA CYS A 17 38.20 12.71 -33.14
C CYS A 17 37.69 11.28 -32.88
N LEU A 18 37.99 10.43 -33.85
CA LEU A 18 37.90 8.99 -33.75
C LEU A 18 39.05 8.49 -32.85
N ARG A 19 38.73 7.71 -31.83
CA ARG A 19 39.61 6.68 -31.32
C ARG A 19 38.81 5.42 -31.02
N ASN A 20 39.15 4.41 -31.82
CA ASN A 20 38.93 3.00 -31.56
C ASN A 20 39.53 2.58 -30.24
N THR A 21 38.74 1.80 -29.44
CA THR A 21 39.32 0.65 -28.72
C THR A 21 38.21 -0.35 -28.38
N THR A 22 38.28 -1.48 -29.06
CA THR A 22 38.12 -2.88 -28.63
C THR A 22 37.21 -3.18 -27.42
N THR A 23 36.12 -3.89 -27.75
CA THR A 23 35.39 -4.93 -27.01
C THR A 23 36.09 -5.53 -25.79
N ARG A 24 35.43 -5.42 -24.62
CA ARG A 24 35.35 -6.51 -23.64
C ARG A 24 34.03 -6.39 -22.92
N GLY A 25 33.24 -7.49 -22.95
CA GLY A 25 31.98 -7.59 -22.25
C GLY A 25 32.18 -7.60 -20.73
N GLY A 26 31.34 -6.85 -20.06
CA GLY A 26 31.07 -6.83 -18.63
C GLY A 26 29.74 -6.16 -18.50
N GLY A 27 28.78 -6.83 -17.91
CA GLY A 27 27.43 -6.30 -17.75
C GLY A 27 27.48 -5.06 -16.86
N ASP A 28 27.00 -3.96 -17.40
CA ASP A 28 26.77 -2.72 -16.65
C ASP A 28 25.36 -2.78 -16.03
N ASP A 29 25.28 -3.34 -14.81
CA ASP A 29 24.08 -3.30 -13.95
C ASP A 29 23.96 -1.98 -13.15
N ASP A 30 24.70 -0.91 -13.53
CA ASP A 30 24.93 0.28 -12.70
C ASP A 30 24.06 1.51 -13.06
N ALA A 31 22.91 1.35 -13.74
CA ALA A 31 22.17 2.50 -14.28
C ALA A 31 21.03 3.04 -13.39
N PHE A 32 20.87 2.56 -12.15
CA PHE A 32 19.68 2.92 -11.34
C PHE A 32 19.83 4.23 -10.54
N PHE A 33 21.04 4.61 -10.14
CA PHE A 33 21.30 5.90 -9.49
C PHE A 33 22.59 6.53 -10.06
N PRO A 34 22.50 7.60 -10.85
CA PRO A 34 23.67 8.33 -11.30
C PRO A 34 24.17 9.25 -10.17
N CYS A 35 25.05 8.77 -9.33
CA CYS A 35 25.71 9.56 -8.30
C CYS A 35 27.22 9.24 -8.34
N ASP A 36 28.04 10.27 -8.26
CA ASP A 36 29.49 10.13 -8.13
C ASP A 36 29.80 9.52 -6.77
N ASP A 37 30.44 8.34 -6.76
CA ASP A 37 30.62 7.47 -5.59
C ASP A 37 31.29 8.13 -4.37
N ASP A 38 32.12 9.14 -4.58
CA ASP A 38 32.91 9.79 -3.52
C ASP A 38 32.14 10.90 -2.79
N ASP A 39 31.24 11.61 -3.46
CA ASP A 39 30.45 12.70 -2.86
C ASP A 39 29.31 12.16 -1.97
N ASP A 40 28.65 11.08 -2.38
CA ASP A 40 27.59 10.43 -1.59
C ASP A 40 28.15 9.73 -0.33
N GLU A 41 29.35 9.15 -0.39
CA GLU A 41 29.97 8.57 0.80
C GLU A 41 30.28 9.61 1.87
N MET A 42 30.59 10.85 1.47
CA MET A 42 30.90 11.94 2.39
C MET A 42 29.63 12.49 3.04
N ASP A 43 28.57 12.73 2.28
CA ASP A 43 27.29 13.27 2.78
C ASP A 43 26.68 12.39 3.88
N GLY A 44 26.64 11.08 3.70
CA GLY A 44 26.09 10.19 4.71
C GLY A 44 26.91 10.05 5.99
N ARG A 45 28.23 10.26 5.96
CA ARG A 45 29.07 10.32 7.18
C ARG A 45 28.86 11.61 7.95
N ASP A 46 28.76 12.72 7.23
CA ASP A 46 28.55 14.03 7.81
C ASP A 46 27.16 14.12 8.46
N TYR A 47 26.14 13.55 7.83
CA TYR A 47 24.79 13.41 8.42
C TYR A 47 24.83 12.64 9.73
N LEU A 48 25.39 11.43 9.77
CA LEU A 48 25.48 10.63 11.00
C LEU A 48 26.24 11.34 12.11
N THR A 49 27.32 12.04 11.77
CA THR A 49 28.12 12.80 12.75
C THR A 49 27.33 13.98 13.30
N SER A 50 26.59 14.69 12.47
CA SER A 50 25.70 15.76 12.87
C SER A 50 24.60 15.28 13.82
N VAL A 51 23.93 14.17 13.49
CA VAL A 51 22.86 13.60 14.31
C VAL A 51 23.38 13.08 15.66
N LEU A 52 24.56 12.46 15.69
CA LEU A 52 25.19 11.97 16.93
C LEU A 52 25.65 13.13 17.84
N SER A 53 25.92 14.30 17.28
CA SER A 53 26.28 15.52 18.01
C SER A 53 25.07 16.28 18.56
N ASP A 54 23.84 15.94 18.11
CA ASP A 54 22.61 16.58 18.56
C ASP A 54 22.15 15.97 19.89
N ASP A 55 22.08 16.82 20.95
CA ASP A 55 21.63 16.43 22.27
C ASP A 55 20.12 16.11 22.37
N HIS A 56 19.34 16.48 21.36
CA HIS A 56 17.89 16.25 21.32
C HIS A 56 17.52 14.84 20.79
N VAL A 57 18.48 14.04 20.37
CA VAL A 57 18.24 12.66 19.92
C VAL A 57 18.10 11.75 21.15
N PRO A 58 16.99 11.00 21.30
CA PRO A 58 16.82 10.03 22.36
C PRO A 58 17.95 9.02 22.40
N GLN A 59 18.36 8.64 23.61
CA GLN A 59 19.48 7.71 23.79
C GLN A 59 19.24 6.36 23.12
N GLU A 60 17.99 5.91 23.07
CA GLU A 60 17.58 4.68 22.38
C GLU A 60 17.89 4.73 20.86
N LEU A 61 17.69 5.89 20.24
CA LEU A 61 17.97 6.08 18.82
C LEU A 61 19.45 6.30 18.52
N ARG A 62 20.23 6.83 19.48
CA ARG A 62 21.69 7.00 19.32
C ARG A 62 22.39 5.68 19.05
N ALA A 63 21.99 4.61 19.72
CA ALA A 63 22.54 3.28 19.49
C ALA A 63 22.34 2.79 18.05
N TYR A 64 21.22 3.14 17.40
CA TYR A 64 21.00 2.84 15.98
C TYR A 64 21.94 3.63 15.09
N TYR A 65 22.11 4.94 15.29
CA TYR A 65 22.99 5.77 14.48
C TYR A 65 24.49 5.37 14.64
N GLU A 66 24.92 4.95 15.84
CA GLU A 66 26.25 4.38 16.06
C GLU A 66 26.42 3.07 15.28
N SER A 67 25.42 2.17 15.34
CA SER A 67 25.43 0.93 14.56
C SER A 67 25.44 1.20 13.05
N PHE A 68 24.69 2.19 12.55
CA PHE A 68 24.69 2.57 11.13
C PHE A 68 26.10 2.97 10.68
N ARG A 69 26.80 3.78 11.47
CA ARG A 69 28.17 4.19 11.18
C ARG A 69 29.12 3.00 11.10
N GLU A 70 29.08 2.11 12.11
CA GLU A 70 29.95 0.94 12.16
C GLU A 70 29.70 -0.02 10.99
N LEU A 71 28.43 -0.36 10.71
CA LEU A 71 28.06 -1.28 9.65
C LEU A 71 28.40 -0.71 8.25
N ARG A 72 28.23 0.60 8.07
CA ARG A 72 28.63 1.29 6.84
C ARG A 72 30.14 1.26 6.64
N ASP A 73 30.92 1.61 7.66
CA ASP A 73 32.38 1.59 7.60
C ASP A 73 32.93 0.18 7.32
N GLN A 74 32.22 -0.87 7.76
CA GLN A 74 32.53 -2.27 7.46
C GLN A 74 31.93 -2.74 6.13
N ARG A 75 31.18 -1.90 5.41
CA ARG A 75 30.45 -2.23 4.17
C ARG A 75 29.52 -3.44 4.29
N LEU A 76 28.89 -3.61 5.44
CA LEU A 76 27.95 -4.69 5.75
C LEU A 76 26.52 -4.27 5.36
N TRP A 77 26.27 -4.09 4.07
CA TRP A 77 25.06 -3.49 3.52
C TRP A 77 23.77 -4.22 3.92
N TYR A 78 23.78 -5.54 3.90
CA TYR A 78 22.60 -6.32 4.30
C TYR A 78 22.24 -6.11 5.77
N GLN A 79 23.23 -6.12 6.67
CA GLN A 79 22.99 -5.90 8.10
C GLN A 79 22.55 -4.45 8.36
N LEU A 80 23.13 -3.50 7.63
CA LEU A 80 22.75 -2.11 7.66
C LEU A 80 21.28 -1.94 7.24
N THR A 81 20.85 -2.59 6.17
CA THR A 81 19.45 -2.57 5.71
C THR A 81 18.49 -3.07 6.78
N LEU A 82 18.80 -4.19 7.45
CA LEU A 82 17.98 -4.72 8.54
C LEU A 82 17.90 -3.77 9.74
N GLN A 83 19.02 -3.11 10.08
CA GLN A 83 19.04 -2.12 11.16
C GLN A 83 18.22 -0.88 10.82
N VAL A 84 18.29 -0.40 9.57
CA VAL A 84 17.47 0.72 9.08
C VAL A 84 15.99 0.35 9.13
N GLU A 85 15.60 -0.84 8.67
CA GLU A 85 14.21 -1.30 8.78
C GLU A 85 13.72 -1.35 10.23
N SER A 86 14.56 -1.85 11.15
CA SER A 86 14.25 -1.87 12.58
C SER A 86 14.06 -0.46 13.14
N PHE A 87 14.92 0.49 12.76
CA PHE A 87 14.81 1.89 13.13
C PHE A 87 13.51 2.53 12.63
N LEU A 88 13.17 2.32 11.35
CA LEU A 88 11.96 2.88 10.75
C LEU A 88 10.66 2.38 11.43
N ARG A 89 10.71 1.18 12.02
CA ARG A 89 9.58 0.60 12.79
C ARG A 89 9.59 1.01 14.27
N HIS A 90 10.66 1.62 14.76
CA HIS A 90 10.81 1.96 16.18
C HIS A 90 9.87 3.13 16.56
N PRO A 91 9.07 3.03 17.65
CA PRO A 91 8.12 4.08 18.02
C PRO A 91 8.77 5.46 18.20
N ALA A 92 9.93 5.53 18.87
CA ALA A 92 10.63 6.79 19.11
C ALA A 92 11.14 7.48 17.83
N SER A 93 11.32 6.75 16.72
CA SER A 93 11.71 7.35 15.44
C SER A 93 10.54 8.04 14.74
N GLN A 94 9.31 7.67 15.10
CA GLN A 94 8.07 8.19 14.49
C GLN A 94 7.62 9.54 15.08
N GLU A 95 8.12 9.94 16.25
CA GLU A 95 7.70 11.17 16.94
C GLU A 95 8.09 12.47 16.23
N ARG A 96 9.07 12.45 15.33
CA ARG A 96 9.55 13.59 14.54
C ARG A 96 9.84 13.14 13.10
N PRO A 97 9.94 14.05 12.12
CA PRO A 97 10.18 13.71 10.72
C PRO A 97 11.62 13.22 10.43
N ARG A 98 12.16 12.37 11.30
CA ARG A 98 13.52 11.82 11.21
C ARG A 98 13.71 10.85 10.05
N HIS A 99 12.62 10.21 9.61
CA HIS A 99 12.69 9.27 8.50
C HIS A 99 12.99 9.98 7.17
N ILE A 100 12.47 11.19 6.98
CA ILE A 100 12.70 11.98 5.76
C ILE A 100 14.18 12.34 5.65
N ASP A 101 14.74 12.91 6.74
CA ASP A 101 16.15 13.29 6.78
C ASP A 101 17.07 12.06 6.62
N LEU A 102 16.74 10.95 7.30
CA LEU A 102 17.49 9.70 7.19
C LEU A 102 17.45 9.16 5.75
N TYR A 103 16.30 9.25 5.08
CA TYR A 103 16.16 8.75 3.72
C TYR A 103 17.00 9.58 2.75
N GLU A 104 16.84 10.91 2.76
CA GLU A 104 17.50 11.80 1.79
C GLU A 104 19.02 11.87 2.00
N HIS A 105 19.50 11.90 3.25
CA HIS A 105 20.94 12.10 3.54
C HIS A 105 21.71 10.82 3.84
N PHE A 106 21.04 9.68 4.10
CA PHE A 106 21.72 8.46 4.45
C PHE A 106 21.32 7.26 3.60
N ILE A 107 20.01 6.90 3.52
CA ILE A 107 19.59 5.68 2.81
C ILE A 107 19.96 5.78 1.32
N ARG A 108 19.78 6.93 0.70
CA ARG A 108 20.11 7.14 -0.72
C ARG A 108 21.57 6.90 -1.03
N THR A 109 22.49 7.16 -0.11
CA THR A 109 23.94 7.01 -0.34
C THR A 109 24.38 5.56 -0.57
N PHE A 110 23.58 4.58 -0.13
CA PHE A 110 23.85 3.16 -0.37
C PHE A 110 22.68 2.41 -1.01
N ALA A 111 21.73 3.14 -1.59
CA ALA A 111 20.52 2.60 -2.21
C ALA A 111 20.81 1.50 -3.25
N ARG A 112 21.90 1.63 -4.02
CA ARG A 112 22.37 0.64 -5.02
C ARG A 112 22.70 -0.74 -4.42
N HIS A 113 22.95 -0.82 -3.11
CA HIS A 113 23.25 -2.07 -2.40
C HIS A 113 22.02 -2.68 -1.71
N ILE A 114 20.87 -2.04 -1.82
CA ILE A 114 19.60 -2.49 -1.25
C ILE A 114 18.75 -3.11 -2.36
N ASN A 115 18.01 -4.16 -2.02
CA ASN A 115 16.98 -4.68 -2.91
C ASN A 115 15.93 -3.59 -3.21
N HIS A 116 15.55 -3.41 -4.47
CA HIS A 116 14.66 -2.33 -4.92
C HIS A 116 13.30 -2.34 -4.23
N LEU A 117 12.73 -3.52 -3.99
CA LEU A 117 11.45 -3.64 -3.29
C LEU A 117 11.56 -3.26 -1.81
N VAL A 118 12.68 -3.61 -1.16
CA VAL A 118 12.96 -3.21 0.23
C VAL A 118 13.13 -1.69 0.31
N LEU A 119 13.88 -1.10 -0.63
CA LEU A 119 14.06 0.35 -0.72
C LEU A 119 12.72 1.07 -0.95
N ALA A 120 11.88 0.57 -1.85
CA ALA A 120 10.54 1.07 -2.08
C ALA A 120 9.67 1.00 -0.82
N SER A 121 9.74 -0.13 -0.09
CA SER A 121 9.02 -0.32 1.17
C SER A 121 9.47 0.68 2.25
N MET A 122 10.78 0.97 2.33
CA MET A 122 11.30 2.05 3.19
C MET A 122 10.74 3.41 2.77
N GLY A 123 10.73 3.71 1.48
CA GLY A 123 10.13 4.95 0.93
C GLY A 123 8.66 5.10 1.32
N VAL A 124 7.88 4.01 1.29
CA VAL A 124 6.48 4.01 1.74
C VAL A 124 6.36 4.36 3.23
N ILE A 125 7.24 3.82 4.09
CA ILE A 125 7.24 4.17 5.53
C ILE A 125 7.59 5.65 5.72
N VAL A 126 8.59 6.15 5.01
CA VAL A 126 9.03 7.54 5.04
C VAL A 126 7.92 8.50 4.61
N SER A 127 7.17 8.15 3.55
CA SER A 127 6.09 8.99 3.03
C SER A 127 5.00 9.30 4.06
N ARG A 128 4.83 8.44 5.07
CA ARG A 128 3.84 8.63 6.14
C ARG A 128 4.22 9.70 7.17
N GLN A 129 5.47 10.16 7.16
CA GLN A 129 5.93 11.25 8.05
C GLN A 129 5.76 12.65 7.47
N TYR A 130 5.39 12.78 6.19
CA TYR A 130 5.07 14.08 5.63
C TYR A 130 3.76 14.61 6.23
N GLU A 131 3.78 15.88 6.65
CA GLU A 131 2.59 16.54 7.22
C GLU A 131 1.50 16.76 6.16
N HIS A 132 1.90 17.00 4.92
CA HIS A 132 0.98 17.27 3.83
C HIS A 132 0.95 16.12 2.84
N ALA A 133 -0.24 15.65 2.52
CA ALA A 133 -0.45 14.56 1.56
C ALA A 133 0.11 14.87 0.15
N ALA A 134 0.17 16.16 -0.22
CA ALA A 134 0.75 16.60 -1.49
C ALA A 134 2.27 16.37 -1.56
N ASP A 135 2.99 16.61 -0.46
CA ASP A 135 4.44 16.42 -0.39
C ASP A 135 4.79 14.93 -0.38
N ALA A 136 4.01 14.12 0.38
CA ALA A 136 4.12 12.67 0.35
C ALA A 136 3.88 12.10 -1.07
N LEU A 137 2.87 12.62 -1.76
CA LEU A 137 2.58 12.26 -3.15
C LEU A 137 3.75 12.59 -4.08
N ALA A 138 4.29 13.82 -3.99
CA ALA A 138 5.43 14.25 -4.81
C ALA A 138 6.67 13.37 -4.57
N PHE A 139 6.95 13.04 -3.31
CA PHE A 139 8.04 12.15 -2.92
C PHE A 139 7.88 10.75 -3.55
N LEU A 140 6.71 10.12 -3.39
CA LEU A 140 6.45 8.79 -3.95
C LEU A 140 6.44 8.78 -5.48
N GLN A 141 5.95 9.83 -6.14
CA GLN A 141 6.00 9.96 -7.60
C GLN A 141 7.42 10.05 -8.13
N ARG A 142 8.31 10.77 -7.42
CA ARG A 142 9.73 10.81 -7.75
C ARG A 142 10.35 9.42 -7.67
N LEU A 143 10.14 8.70 -6.58
CA LEU A 143 10.64 7.32 -6.41
C LEU A 143 10.05 6.37 -7.46
N ALA A 144 8.76 6.48 -7.76
CA ALA A 144 8.13 5.66 -8.79
C ALA A 144 8.71 5.91 -10.18
N THR A 145 9.13 7.15 -10.48
CA THR A 145 9.81 7.47 -11.74
C THR A 145 11.21 6.89 -11.80
N GLU A 146 11.94 6.90 -10.68
CA GLU A 146 13.27 6.30 -10.56
C GLU A 146 13.24 4.77 -10.71
N THR A 147 12.12 4.12 -10.34
CA THR A 147 11.91 2.66 -10.42
C THR A 147 11.18 2.18 -11.67
N ASP A 148 10.96 3.02 -12.67
CA ASP A 148 10.25 2.62 -13.91
C ASP A 148 11.20 1.94 -14.90
N GLN A 149 11.71 0.76 -14.51
CA GLN A 149 12.61 -0.08 -15.31
C GLN A 149 12.13 -1.54 -15.30
N PRO A 150 12.45 -2.35 -16.31
CA PRO A 150 11.99 -3.74 -16.42
C PRO A 150 12.35 -4.61 -15.20
N GLU A 151 13.50 -4.39 -14.58
CA GLU A 151 14.01 -5.18 -13.45
C GLU A 151 13.40 -4.76 -12.11
N THR A 152 12.75 -3.59 -12.03
CA THR A 152 12.25 -2.99 -10.77
C THR A 152 10.75 -2.72 -10.81
N GLN A 153 10.03 -3.38 -11.71
CA GLN A 153 8.61 -3.13 -11.92
C GLN A 153 7.74 -3.47 -10.69
N ASP A 154 8.12 -4.42 -9.87
CA ASP A 154 7.46 -4.73 -8.60
C ASP A 154 7.53 -3.55 -7.61
N ALA A 155 8.71 -2.94 -7.46
CA ALA A 155 8.91 -1.73 -6.68
C ALA A 155 8.14 -0.53 -7.29
N HIS A 156 8.14 -0.40 -8.61
CA HIS A 156 7.36 0.62 -9.33
C HIS A 156 5.85 0.49 -9.04
N VAL A 157 5.30 -0.72 -9.08
CA VAL A 157 3.88 -0.98 -8.76
C VAL A 157 3.59 -0.60 -7.31
N LEU A 158 4.44 -1.01 -6.35
CA LEU A 158 4.28 -0.67 -4.95
C LEU A 158 4.21 0.86 -4.74
N LEU A 159 5.20 1.59 -5.26
CA LEU A 159 5.29 3.05 -5.12
C LEU A 159 4.15 3.77 -5.87
N SER A 160 3.77 3.30 -7.06
CA SER A 160 2.66 3.87 -7.82
C SER A 160 1.32 3.68 -7.11
N MET A 161 1.09 2.54 -6.45
CA MET A 161 -0.13 2.30 -5.68
C MET A 161 -0.16 3.13 -4.40
N GLU A 162 0.96 3.27 -3.70
CA GLU A 162 1.04 4.17 -2.53
C GLU A 162 0.85 5.65 -2.93
N ALA A 163 1.40 6.08 -4.07
CA ALA A 163 1.11 7.40 -4.63
C ALA A 163 -0.39 7.57 -4.95
N ALA A 164 -1.02 6.53 -5.52
CA ALA A 164 -2.46 6.52 -5.79
C ALA A 164 -3.30 6.59 -4.49
N HIS A 165 -2.81 6.04 -3.39
CA HIS A 165 -3.44 6.22 -2.08
C HIS A 165 -3.48 7.70 -1.66
N PHE A 166 -2.38 8.44 -1.81
CA PHE A 166 -2.36 9.87 -1.51
C PHE A 166 -3.20 10.69 -2.50
N GLN A 167 -3.26 10.31 -3.80
CA GLN A 167 -4.19 10.91 -4.75
C GLN A 167 -5.64 10.74 -4.30
N LEU A 168 -6.00 9.55 -3.80
CA LEU A 168 -7.33 9.28 -3.25
C LEU A 168 -7.63 10.15 -2.04
N LEU A 169 -6.69 10.33 -1.12
CA LEU A 169 -6.83 11.22 0.05
C LEU A 169 -7.02 12.69 -0.36
N LEU A 170 -6.41 13.12 -1.47
CA LEU A 170 -6.59 14.45 -2.05
C LEU A 170 -7.89 14.58 -2.87
N GLY A 171 -8.65 13.49 -3.03
CA GLY A 171 -9.92 13.47 -3.75
C GLY A 171 -9.80 13.28 -5.27
N ASP A 172 -8.61 13.00 -5.80
CA ASP A 172 -8.41 12.72 -7.23
C ASP A 172 -8.70 11.26 -7.57
N LEU A 173 -9.98 10.97 -7.71
CA LEU A 173 -10.46 9.63 -8.11
C LEU A 173 -10.03 9.24 -9.53
N SER A 174 -9.85 10.21 -10.43
CA SER A 174 -9.51 9.95 -11.83
C SER A 174 -8.08 9.43 -11.97
N SER A 175 -7.12 10.09 -11.35
CA SER A 175 -5.72 9.68 -11.36
C SER A 175 -5.53 8.35 -10.59
N THR A 176 -6.23 8.18 -9.46
CA THR A 176 -6.24 6.92 -8.72
C THR A 176 -6.71 5.76 -9.60
N ARG A 177 -7.83 5.92 -10.32
CA ARG A 177 -8.33 4.89 -11.23
C ARG A 177 -7.33 4.55 -12.35
N ALA A 178 -6.74 5.58 -12.97
CA ALA A 178 -5.75 5.39 -14.00
C ALA A 178 -4.50 4.65 -13.49
N ALA A 179 -4.06 4.92 -12.26
CA ALA A 179 -2.97 4.19 -11.62
C ALA A 179 -3.34 2.72 -11.37
N MET A 180 -4.53 2.46 -10.82
CA MET A 180 -5.04 1.10 -10.61
C MET A 180 -5.05 0.29 -11.92
N ASP A 181 -5.57 0.87 -13.01
CA ASP A 181 -5.68 0.18 -14.30
C ASP A 181 -4.30 -0.08 -14.93
N ARG A 182 -3.31 0.78 -14.72
CA ARG A 182 -1.92 0.55 -15.14
C ARG A 182 -1.25 -0.55 -14.32
N CYS A 183 -1.33 -0.46 -13.00
CA CYS A 183 -0.71 -1.43 -12.10
C CYS A 183 -1.33 -2.82 -12.22
N ALA A 184 -2.64 -2.93 -12.47
CA ALA A 184 -3.30 -4.22 -12.73
C ALA A 184 -2.69 -4.93 -13.96
N LYS A 185 -2.47 -4.20 -15.06
CA LYS A 185 -1.85 -4.76 -16.26
C LYS A 185 -0.40 -5.22 -16.03
N LEU A 186 0.35 -4.48 -15.21
CA LEU A 186 1.71 -4.88 -14.84
C LEU A 186 1.69 -6.15 -13.97
N LEU A 187 0.81 -6.21 -12.96
CA LEU A 187 0.66 -7.37 -12.10
C LEU A 187 0.25 -8.63 -12.88
N ASP A 188 -0.61 -8.49 -13.89
CA ASP A 188 -1.02 -9.60 -14.78
C ASP A 188 0.14 -10.13 -15.64
N SER A 189 1.22 -9.36 -15.83
CA SER A 189 2.39 -9.75 -16.61
C SER A 189 3.47 -10.46 -15.81
N PHE A 190 3.38 -10.49 -14.48
CA PHE A 190 4.36 -11.12 -13.62
C PHE A 190 4.06 -12.60 -13.38
N ASP A 191 5.10 -13.44 -13.39
CA ASP A 191 4.99 -14.85 -13.01
C ASP A 191 4.86 -15.05 -11.49
N ALA A 192 5.52 -14.20 -10.71
CA ALA A 192 5.47 -14.19 -9.24
C ALA A 192 5.68 -12.77 -8.71
N VAL A 193 4.92 -12.39 -7.69
CA VAL A 193 5.00 -11.09 -7.04
C VAL A 193 5.01 -11.26 -5.52
N GLU A 194 5.81 -10.48 -4.83
CA GLU A 194 5.84 -10.46 -3.38
C GLU A 194 4.49 -10.04 -2.78
N PRO A 195 4.04 -10.65 -1.66
CA PRO A 195 2.74 -10.34 -1.04
C PRO A 195 2.55 -8.87 -0.70
N VAL A 196 3.62 -8.14 -0.37
CA VAL A 196 3.56 -6.71 -0.01
C VAL A 196 3.04 -5.84 -1.18
N VAL A 197 3.38 -6.19 -2.41
CA VAL A 197 2.92 -5.47 -3.61
C VAL A 197 1.43 -5.69 -3.83
N HIS A 198 1.00 -6.96 -3.73
CA HIS A 198 -0.42 -7.30 -3.81
C HIS A 198 -1.24 -6.65 -2.68
N ALA A 199 -0.71 -6.65 -1.45
CA ALA A 199 -1.35 -6.01 -0.30
C ALA A 199 -1.59 -4.52 -0.55
N SER A 200 -0.58 -3.79 -1.02
CA SER A 200 -0.72 -2.37 -1.36
C SER A 200 -1.76 -2.17 -2.47
N PHE A 201 -1.70 -2.97 -3.54
CA PHE A 201 -2.66 -2.90 -4.65
C PHE A 201 -4.10 -3.11 -4.18
N TYR A 202 -4.40 -4.21 -3.48
CA TYR A 202 -5.76 -4.51 -3.04
C TYR A 202 -6.27 -3.53 -1.98
N ARG A 203 -5.41 -3.02 -1.10
CA ARG A 203 -5.76 -2.00 -0.11
C ARG A 203 -6.22 -0.70 -0.78
N VAL A 204 -5.48 -0.23 -1.78
CA VAL A 204 -5.81 1.02 -2.48
C VAL A 204 -7.05 0.84 -3.35
N CYS A 205 -7.17 -0.29 -4.07
CA CYS A 205 -8.38 -0.62 -4.81
C CYS A 205 -9.61 -0.66 -3.89
N GLY A 206 -9.50 -1.31 -2.74
CA GLY A 206 -10.56 -1.33 -1.73
C GLY A 206 -10.94 0.09 -1.29
N ASN A 207 -9.98 0.90 -0.89
CA ASN A 207 -10.25 2.28 -0.45
C ASN A 207 -10.90 3.14 -1.56
N TYR A 208 -10.51 2.94 -2.82
CA TYR A 208 -11.15 3.59 -3.96
C TYR A 208 -12.63 3.19 -4.08
N HIS A 209 -12.95 1.89 -4.03
CA HIS A 209 -14.32 1.42 -4.08
C HIS A 209 -15.14 1.84 -2.85
N LYS A 210 -14.51 1.93 -1.68
CA LYS A 210 -15.13 2.48 -0.46
C LYS A 210 -15.53 3.94 -0.67
N ALA A 211 -14.65 4.77 -1.24
CA ALA A 211 -14.95 6.17 -1.53
C ALA A 211 -16.10 6.34 -2.53
N LYS A 212 -16.31 5.36 -3.42
CA LYS A 212 -17.40 5.34 -4.39
C LYS A 212 -18.67 4.64 -3.88
N ALA A 213 -18.67 4.11 -2.65
CA ALA A 213 -19.75 3.28 -2.10
C ALA A 213 -20.06 2.02 -2.94
N GLU A 214 -19.06 1.48 -3.63
CA GLU A 214 -19.12 0.23 -4.38
C GLU A 214 -18.80 -0.95 -3.44
N TYR A 215 -19.80 -1.34 -2.62
CA TYR A 215 -19.62 -2.24 -1.47
C TYR A 215 -19.12 -3.63 -1.87
N ALA A 216 -19.61 -4.20 -2.96
CA ALA A 216 -19.23 -5.53 -3.40
C ALA A 216 -17.75 -5.59 -3.83
N ASP A 217 -17.29 -4.57 -4.55
CA ASP A 217 -15.90 -4.49 -5.01
C ASP A 217 -14.94 -4.14 -3.86
N TYR A 218 -15.36 -3.27 -2.92
CA TYR A 218 -14.64 -3.07 -1.67
C TYR A 218 -14.44 -4.39 -0.92
N TYR A 219 -15.52 -5.15 -0.68
CA TYR A 219 -15.48 -6.43 0.03
C TYR A 219 -14.47 -7.39 -0.60
N ARG A 220 -14.54 -7.59 -1.93
CA ARG A 220 -13.64 -8.50 -2.65
C ARG A 220 -12.17 -8.07 -2.53
N ASN A 221 -11.87 -6.80 -2.78
CA ASN A 221 -10.49 -6.31 -2.71
C ASN A 221 -9.93 -6.35 -1.29
N TYR A 222 -10.73 -5.99 -0.29
CA TYR A 222 -10.26 -6.03 1.10
C TYR A 222 -10.06 -7.45 1.62
N PHE A 223 -10.83 -8.41 1.14
CA PHE A 223 -10.60 -9.83 1.44
C PHE A 223 -9.28 -10.33 0.85
N LEU A 224 -8.96 -9.94 -0.38
CA LEU A 224 -7.68 -10.24 -1.01
C LEU A 224 -6.51 -9.55 -0.28
N PHE A 225 -6.71 -8.31 0.18
CA PHE A 225 -5.73 -7.61 1.03
C PHE A 225 -5.45 -8.39 2.32
N LEU A 226 -6.49 -8.82 3.04
CA LEU A 226 -6.32 -9.62 4.27
C LEU A 226 -5.61 -10.96 4.05
N ALA A 227 -5.75 -11.55 2.86
CA ALA A 227 -5.02 -12.76 2.50
C ALA A 227 -3.53 -12.53 2.25
N CYS A 228 -3.11 -11.29 1.99
CA CYS A 228 -1.71 -10.92 1.74
C CYS A 228 -0.94 -10.48 2.99
N ILE A 229 -1.62 -10.24 4.12
CA ILE A 229 -1.01 -9.68 5.34
C ILE A 229 -1.18 -10.58 6.56
N HIS A 230 -0.31 -10.40 7.53
CA HIS A 230 -0.47 -10.96 8.87
C HIS A 230 -1.23 -9.97 9.77
N VAL A 231 -2.56 -10.13 9.86
CA VAL A 231 -3.47 -9.19 10.54
C VAL A 231 -2.99 -8.81 11.95
N ASP A 232 -2.57 -9.77 12.77
CA ASP A 232 -2.15 -9.49 14.14
C ASP A 232 -0.80 -8.78 14.27
N ALA A 233 0.06 -8.89 13.26
CA ALA A 233 1.38 -8.26 13.24
C ALA A 233 1.38 -6.87 12.58
N GLU A 234 0.49 -6.66 11.60
CA GLU A 234 0.55 -5.48 10.73
C GLU A 234 -0.58 -4.48 10.99
N MET A 235 -1.65 -4.91 11.68
CA MET A 235 -2.79 -4.03 12.01
C MET A 235 -2.93 -3.85 13.51
N SER A 236 -3.11 -2.60 13.94
CA SER A 236 -3.49 -2.29 15.32
C SER A 236 -4.90 -2.84 15.63
N LYS A 237 -5.21 -3.05 16.91
CA LYS A 237 -6.54 -3.52 17.32
C LYS A 237 -7.68 -2.58 16.87
N ALA A 238 -7.45 -1.28 16.84
CA ALA A 238 -8.42 -0.30 16.35
C ALA A 238 -8.66 -0.46 14.85
N GLU A 239 -7.60 -0.65 14.06
CA GLU A 239 -7.70 -0.90 12.61
C GLU A 239 -8.38 -2.24 12.31
N GLN A 240 -8.12 -3.29 13.11
CA GLN A 240 -8.81 -4.57 12.96
C GLN A 240 -10.32 -4.43 13.18
N VAL A 241 -10.74 -3.70 14.23
CA VAL A 241 -12.16 -3.43 14.51
C VAL A 241 -12.80 -2.63 13.36
N GLN A 242 -12.14 -1.58 12.90
CA GLN A 242 -12.64 -0.76 11.79
C GLN A 242 -12.74 -1.56 10.49
N CYS A 243 -11.74 -2.39 10.20
CA CYS A 243 -11.74 -3.28 9.03
C CYS A 243 -12.91 -4.28 9.09
N ALA A 244 -13.09 -4.95 10.23
CA ALA A 244 -14.19 -5.90 10.43
C ALA A 244 -15.56 -5.23 10.33
N HIS A 245 -15.71 -4.02 10.87
CA HIS A 245 -16.90 -3.20 10.71
C HIS A 245 -17.21 -2.91 9.24
N ASP A 246 -16.24 -2.34 8.51
CA ASP A 246 -16.39 -1.96 7.11
C ASP A 246 -16.70 -3.16 6.21
N LEU A 247 -16.01 -4.30 6.44
CA LEU A 247 -16.28 -5.55 5.73
C LEU A 247 -17.69 -6.07 6.02
N SER A 248 -18.16 -6.00 7.27
CA SER A 248 -19.50 -6.42 7.65
C SER A 248 -20.57 -5.59 6.94
N ILE A 249 -20.42 -4.26 6.96
CA ILE A 249 -21.32 -3.34 6.24
C ILE A 249 -21.31 -3.64 4.74
N SER A 250 -20.13 -3.84 4.16
CA SER A 250 -19.99 -4.08 2.73
C SER A 250 -20.51 -5.44 2.30
N ALA A 251 -20.36 -6.47 3.13
CA ALA A 251 -20.99 -7.77 2.91
C ALA A 251 -22.52 -7.66 2.89
N LEU A 252 -23.10 -6.90 3.81
CA LEU A 252 -24.56 -6.70 3.92
C LEU A 252 -25.10 -5.88 2.74
N LEU A 253 -24.43 -4.78 2.36
CA LEU A 253 -24.90 -3.86 1.32
C LEU A 253 -24.47 -4.25 -0.09
N GLY A 254 -23.44 -5.12 -0.25
CA GLY A 254 -22.99 -5.60 -1.55
C GLY A 254 -24.10 -6.39 -2.28
N ASP A 255 -24.48 -5.96 -3.43
CA ASP A 255 -25.58 -6.52 -4.23
C ASP A 255 -25.28 -7.94 -4.75
N THR A 256 -24.00 -8.25 -4.98
CA THR A 256 -23.53 -9.56 -5.49
C THR A 256 -22.94 -10.47 -4.40
N ILE A 257 -22.94 -10.03 -3.14
CA ILE A 257 -22.39 -10.82 -2.02
C ILE A 257 -23.52 -11.57 -1.32
N TYR A 258 -23.57 -12.89 -1.52
CA TYR A 258 -24.54 -13.81 -0.91
C TYR A 258 -23.86 -14.93 -0.09
N ASN A 259 -22.54 -15.05 -0.16
CA ASN A 259 -21.78 -15.99 0.66
C ASN A 259 -21.07 -15.23 1.79
N PHE A 260 -21.56 -15.40 3.02
CA PHE A 260 -20.97 -14.81 4.22
C PHE A 260 -20.02 -15.78 4.95
N GLY A 261 -19.94 -17.03 4.51
CA GLY A 261 -19.18 -18.09 5.21
C GLY A 261 -17.71 -17.74 5.38
N GLU A 262 -17.07 -17.18 4.37
CA GLU A 262 -15.68 -16.77 4.42
C GLU A 262 -15.42 -15.70 5.49
N LEU A 263 -16.27 -14.67 5.54
CA LEU A 263 -16.16 -13.60 6.55
C LEU A 263 -16.46 -14.14 7.95
N LEU A 264 -17.47 -14.99 8.10
CA LEU A 264 -17.85 -15.56 9.40
C LEU A 264 -16.78 -16.46 10.00
N LEU A 265 -15.97 -17.11 9.15
CA LEU A 265 -14.83 -17.95 9.56
C LEU A 265 -13.53 -17.17 9.69
N HIS A 266 -13.46 -15.95 9.18
CA HIS A 266 -12.23 -15.17 9.17
C HIS A 266 -11.91 -14.61 10.57
N PRO A 267 -10.65 -14.71 11.05
CA PRO A 267 -10.25 -14.22 12.38
C PRO A 267 -10.55 -12.74 12.61
N ILE A 268 -10.58 -11.92 11.55
CA ILE A 268 -10.86 -10.48 11.66
C ILE A 268 -12.22 -10.19 12.31
N LEU A 269 -13.21 -11.05 12.11
CA LEU A 269 -14.54 -10.86 12.70
C LEU A 269 -14.52 -10.95 14.23
N ALA A 270 -13.57 -11.71 14.79
CA ALA A 270 -13.41 -11.83 16.24
C ALA A 270 -13.03 -10.50 16.89
N SER A 271 -12.42 -9.56 16.13
CA SER A 271 -12.08 -8.22 16.64
C SER A 271 -13.30 -7.38 17.00
N LEU A 272 -14.49 -7.70 16.46
CA LEU A 272 -15.75 -7.03 16.84
C LEU A 272 -16.21 -7.40 18.26
N GLN A 273 -15.74 -8.53 18.80
CA GLN A 273 -16.12 -8.97 20.14
C GLN A 273 -15.60 -7.97 21.18
N GLY A 274 -16.53 -7.51 22.04
CA GLY A 274 -16.22 -6.50 23.07
C GLY A 274 -16.23 -5.05 22.57
N SER A 275 -16.45 -4.82 21.27
CA SER A 275 -16.69 -3.48 20.71
C SER A 275 -18.17 -3.14 20.65
N GLU A 276 -18.51 -1.88 20.41
CA GLU A 276 -19.87 -1.41 20.16
C GLU A 276 -20.51 -2.04 18.91
N TYR A 277 -19.70 -2.61 18.03
CA TYR A 277 -20.10 -3.23 16.75
C TYR A 277 -20.33 -4.75 16.84
N ALA A 278 -20.25 -5.36 18.02
CA ALA A 278 -20.41 -6.81 18.21
C ALA A 278 -21.72 -7.35 17.60
N TRP A 279 -22.81 -6.56 17.61
CA TRP A 279 -24.09 -6.90 17.01
C TRP A 279 -24.06 -7.11 15.49
N LEU A 280 -23.06 -6.57 14.77
CA LEU A 280 -22.89 -6.80 13.33
C LEU A 280 -22.55 -8.27 13.03
N ALA A 281 -21.75 -8.92 13.89
CA ALA A 281 -21.51 -10.35 13.76
C ALA A 281 -22.81 -11.15 13.90
N ASP A 282 -23.67 -10.82 14.87
CA ASP A 282 -24.99 -11.45 15.03
C ASP A 282 -25.88 -11.24 13.79
N LEU A 283 -25.81 -10.04 13.20
CA LEU A 283 -26.54 -9.71 11.99
C LEU A 283 -26.06 -10.55 10.79
N LEU A 284 -24.74 -10.70 10.62
CA LEU A 284 -24.17 -11.55 9.57
C LEU A 284 -24.57 -13.02 9.75
N PHE A 285 -24.58 -13.54 10.97
CA PHE A 285 -25.08 -14.88 11.26
C PHE A 285 -26.57 -15.03 10.93
N ALA A 286 -27.40 -14.03 11.24
CA ALA A 286 -28.80 -14.04 10.88
C ALA A 286 -29.01 -14.07 9.35
N PHE A 287 -28.21 -13.30 8.60
CA PHE A 287 -28.22 -13.31 7.14
C PHE A 287 -27.77 -14.65 6.57
N ASN A 288 -26.68 -15.21 7.08
CA ASN A 288 -26.17 -16.51 6.63
C ASN A 288 -27.16 -17.65 6.84
N ALA A 289 -27.91 -17.60 7.96
CA ALA A 289 -28.95 -18.58 8.28
C ALA A 289 -30.33 -18.28 7.65
N GLY A 290 -30.50 -17.14 6.99
CA GLY A 290 -31.80 -16.71 6.48
C GLY A 290 -32.86 -16.45 7.58
N ASP A 291 -32.42 -16.10 8.81
CA ASP A 291 -33.30 -15.95 10.00
C ASP A 291 -33.93 -14.55 10.06
N MET A 292 -35.15 -14.47 9.54
CA MET A 292 -35.95 -13.24 9.55
C MET A 292 -36.31 -12.76 10.98
N GLY A 293 -36.55 -13.71 11.91
CA GLY A 293 -36.91 -13.36 13.29
C GLY A 293 -35.77 -12.68 14.03
N ARG A 294 -34.57 -13.19 13.85
CA ARG A 294 -33.32 -12.62 14.42
C ARG A 294 -33.01 -11.26 13.82
N PHE A 295 -33.20 -11.11 12.51
CA PHE A 295 -33.06 -9.82 11.83
C PHE A 295 -34.01 -8.75 12.39
N GLU A 296 -35.32 -9.08 12.55
CA GLU A 296 -36.28 -8.14 13.09
C GLU A 296 -35.96 -7.73 14.54
N ALA A 297 -35.41 -8.65 15.35
CA ALA A 297 -34.94 -8.33 16.69
C ALA A 297 -33.71 -7.37 16.71
N LEU A 298 -32.90 -7.39 15.64
CA LEU A 298 -31.74 -6.51 15.52
C LEU A 298 -32.03 -5.16 14.85
N LEU A 299 -33.22 -4.96 14.26
CA LEU A 299 -33.60 -3.70 13.61
C LEU A 299 -33.36 -2.43 14.47
N PRO A 300 -33.68 -2.42 15.80
CA PRO A 300 -33.40 -1.24 16.63
C PRO A 300 -31.92 -0.87 16.68
N ARG A 301 -31.01 -1.86 16.52
CA ARG A 301 -29.55 -1.63 16.49
C ARG A 301 -29.09 -0.99 15.19
N LEU A 302 -29.79 -1.23 14.07
CA LEU A 302 -29.47 -0.61 12.78
C LEU A 302 -29.60 0.92 12.82
N ALA A 303 -30.34 1.46 13.79
CA ALA A 303 -30.48 2.92 13.96
C ALA A 303 -29.12 3.59 14.34
N SER A 304 -28.17 2.85 14.90
CA SER A 304 -26.83 3.36 15.18
C SER A 304 -25.95 3.49 13.91
N GLU A 305 -26.33 2.80 12.80
CA GLU A 305 -25.61 2.79 11.54
C GLU A 305 -26.46 3.37 10.41
N PRO A 306 -26.29 4.67 10.10
CA PRO A 306 -27.12 5.36 9.10
C PRO A 306 -27.12 4.69 7.72
N MET A 307 -25.98 4.07 7.35
CA MET A 307 -25.83 3.38 6.05
C MET A 307 -26.74 2.15 5.97
N LEU A 308 -26.80 1.33 7.02
CA LEU A 308 -27.68 0.16 7.07
C LEU A 308 -29.15 0.59 7.22
N GLN A 309 -29.40 1.61 8.04
CA GLN A 309 -30.76 2.13 8.25
C GLN A 309 -31.39 2.63 6.92
N ALA A 310 -30.61 3.34 6.09
CA ALA A 310 -31.12 3.83 4.80
C ALA A 310 -31.46 2.69 3.82
N HIS A 311 -30.88 1.50 4.02
CA HIS A 311 -31.02 0.36 3.12
C HIS A 311 -31.83 -0.81 3.68
N VAL A 312 -32.64 -0.60 4.75
CA VAL A 312 -33.46 -1.66 5.37
C VAL A 312 -34.33 -2.40 4.36
N PRO A 313 -34.99 -1.75 3.38
CA PRO A 313 -35.81 -2.47 2.39
C PRO A 313 -34.95 -3.44 1.54
N PHE A 314 -33.78 -3.02 1.13
CA PHE A 314 -32.81 -3.84 0.41
C PHE A 314 -32.32 -5.03 1.26
N LEU A 315 -31.97 -4.78 2.52
CA LEU A 315 -31.55 -5.81 3.46
C LEU A 315 -32.64 -6.89 3.67
N ARG A 316 -33.88 -6.49 3.80
CA ARG A 316 -35.02 -7.44 3.89
C ARG A 316 -35.13 -8.29 2.62
N GLN A 317 -35.06 -7.68 1.47
CA GLN A 317 -35.10 -8.41 0.19
C GLN A 317 -33.96 -9.41 0.08
N LYS A 318 -32.72 -8.98 0.40
CA LYS A 318 -31.52 -9.82 0.40
C LYS A 318 -31.65 -10.99 1.36
N LEU A 319 -32.16 -10.75 2.58
CA LEU A 319 -32.39 -11.80 3.57
C LEU A 319 -33.45 -12.81 3.12
N CYS A 320 -34.53 -12.36 2.47
CA CYS A 320 -35.52 -13.27 1.88
C CYS A 320 -34.88 -14.19 0.82
N LEU A 321 -33.99 -13.65 -0.01
CA LEU A 321 -33.24 -14.47 -0.98
C LEU A 321 -32.32 -15.48 -0.29
N MET A 322 -31.64 -15.08 0.79
CA MET A 322 -30.81 -15.98 1.59
C MET A 322 -31.63 -17.11 2.23
N ALA A 323 -32.78 -16.77 2.83
CA ALA A 323 -33.70 -17.76 3.41
C ALA A 323 -34.21 -18.77 2.36
N LEU A 324 -34.47 -18.29 1.13
CA LEU A 324 -34.87 -19.17 0.03
C LEU A 324 -33.72 -20.13 -0.37
N ILE A 325 -32.50 -19.59 -0.54
CA ILE A 325 -31.33 -20.37 -0.87
C ILE A 325 -31.11 -21.45 0.18
N GLU A 326 -31.11 -21.09 1.46
CA GLU A 326 -30.93 -22.04 2.58
C GLU A 326 -32.01 -23.12 2.60
N SER A 327 -33.26 -22.76 2.37
CA SER A 327 -34.37 -23.70 2.30
C SER A 327 -34.23 -24.72 1.15
N LEU A 328 -33.69 -24.29 0.01
CA LEU A 328 -33.42 -25.17 -1.13
C LEU A 328 -32.25 -26.11 -0.86
N PHE A 329 -31.18 -25.65 -0.20
CA PHE A 329 -30.07 -26.48 0.19
C PHE A 329 -30.50 -27.55 1.20
N HIS A 330 -31.28 -27.20 2.22
CA HIS A 330 -31.79 -28.17 3.17
C HIS A 330 -32.68 -29.26 2.49
N ARG A 331 -33.55 -28.90 1.57
CA ARG A 331 -34.35 -29.87 0.82
C ARG A 331 -33.49 -30.82 -0.03
N SER A 332 -32.50 -30.30 -0.72
CA SER A 332 -31.63 -31.12 -1.59
C SER A 332 -30.76 -32.11 -0.82
N MET A 333 -30.50 -31.86 0.47
CA MET A 333 -29.80 -32.79 1.35
C MET A 333 -30.72 -33.95 1.83
N TYR A 334 -32.00 -33.65 2.10
CA TYR A 334 -32.98 -34.66 2.51
C TYR A 334 -33.42 -35.57 1.37
N ASP A 335 -33.40 -35.12 0.11
CA ASP A 335 -33.75 -35.97 -1.05
C ASP A 335 -32.61 -36.94 -1.47
N ARG A 336 -31.44 -36.86 -0.84
CA ARG A 336 -30.28 -37.76 -1.10
C ARG A 336 -30.03 -38.78 0.00
N THR A 337 -30.83 -38.76 1.07
CA THR A 337 -30.80 -39.75 2.17
C THR A 337 -31.98 -40.69 2.06
#